data_1b3996ccd1fa7b4cbc9b43c7fbe616a8
#
_entry.id   1b3996ccd1fa7b4cbc9b43c7fbe616a8
#
_cell.length_a   1.000
_cell.length_b   1.000
_cell.length_c   1.000
_cell.angle_alpha   90.00
_cell.angle_beta   90.00
_cell.angle_gamma   90.00
#
_symmetry.space_group_name_H-M   'P 1'
#
loop_
_entity.id
_entity.type
_entity.pdbx_description
1 polymer ?
#
loop_
_entity_poly.entity_id
_entity_poly.type
_entity_poly.pdbx_seq_one_letter_code
_entity_poly.pdbx_strand_id
1 'polypeptide(L)'
;VVVEGIHALNDDITNVHPEAFKLFISACSSIYDKTGELVFKGSWMRLCRRTVRDYLFRGTEASETLAMWGNICRGERLYISPFKHKADLMFDSSFAYEVPVLNNMATDVFASVPEGTDRYEELHHIQPAFELFEDVPPELLANDSLLREFIGGGKYTY
;
A
#
# COMPACT_ATOMS: atom_id res chain seq x y z
N VAL A 1 2.09 27.24 1.52
CA VAL A 1 2.86 26.19 2.24
C VAL A 1 2.09 24.90 2.15
N VAL A 2 2.77 23.79 1.90
CA VAL A 2 2.21 22.44 1.95
C VAL A 2 2.81 21.74 3.17
N VAL A 3 1.96 21.18 4.03
CA VAL A 3 2.35 20.32 5.15
C VAL A 3 1.91 18.91 4.81
N GLU A 4 2.83 17.95 4.84
CA GLU A 4 2.53 16.55 4.57
C GLU A 4 3.01 15.66 5.72
N GLY A 5 2.36 14.51 5.88
CA GLY A 5 2.71 13.49 6.83
C GLY A 5 1.50 12.73 7.35
N ILE A 6 1.75 11.55 7.92
CA ILE A 6 0.69 10.65 8.41
C ILE A 6 -0.15 11.26 9.54
N HIS A 7 0.35 12.28 10.21
CA HIS A 7 -0.33 12.99 11.30
C HIS A 7 -0.82 14.39 10.90
N ALA A 8 -0.73 14.78 9.63
CA ALA A 8 -1.09 16.11 9.17
C ALA A 8 -2.56 16.50 9.43
N LEU A 9 -3.45 15.52 9.56
CA LEU A 9 -4.87 15.74 9.88
C LEU A 9 -5.19 15.74 11.40
N ASN A 10 -4.20 15.52 12.25
CA ASN A 10 -4.43 15.53 13.70
C ASN A 10 -4.86 16.90 14.20
N ASP A 11 -5.57 16.93 15.34
CA ASP A 11 -6.11 18.15 15.94
C ASP A 11 -5.05 19.21 16.23
N ASP A 12 -3.88 18.79 16.68
CA ASP A 12 -2.76 19.69 17.00
C ASP A 12 -2.28 20.51 15.79
N ILE A 13 -2.48 20.00 14.59
CA ILE A 13 -2.12 20.68 13.34
C ILE A 13 -3.33 21.40 12.75
N THR A 14 -4.45 20.69 12.60
CA THR A 14 -5.62 21.24 11.88
C THR A 14 -6.35 22.35 12.64
N ASN A 15 -6.27 22.36 13.98
CA ASN A 15 -6.88 23.41 14.79
C ASN A 15 -6.11 24.74 14.74
N VAL A 16 -4.79 24.68 14.45
CA VAL A 16 -3.96 25.90 14.29
C VAL A 16 -4.20 26.56 12.94
N HIS A 17 -4.58 25.77 11.92
CA HIS A 17 -4.85 26.21 10.56
C HIS A 17 -6.20 25.67 10.06
N PRO A 18 -7.32 26.11 10.63
CA PRO A 18 -8.65 25.61 10.27
C PRO A 18 -9.02 25.94 8.81
N GLU A 19 -8.48 27.02 8.26
CA GLU A 19 -8.69 27.48 6.90
C GLU A 19 -7.94 26.67 5.84
N ALA A 20 -6.96 25.83 6.24
CA ALA A 20 -6.16 25.05 5.29
C ALA A 20 -6.99 23.98 4.60
N PHE A 21 -6.84 23.82 3.30
CA PHE A 21 -7.43 22.71 2.56
C PHE A 21 -6.75 21.39 2.98
N LYS A 22 -7.57 20.40 3.31
CA LYS A 22 -7.16 19.13 3.88
C LYS A 22 -7.39 18.00 2.89
N LEU A 23 -6.30 17.35 2.47
CA LEU A 23 -6.32 16.22 1.54
C LEU A 23 -5.91 14.94 2.27
N PHE A 24 -6.74 13.91 2.19
CA PHE A 24 -6.38 12.55 2.61
C PHE A 24 -6.10 11.68 1.38
N ILE A 25 -4.90 11.10 1.31
CA ILE A 25 -4.48 10.23 0.21
C ILE A 25 -4.19 8.83 0.75
N SER A 26 -4.77 7.82 0.16
CA SER A 26 -4.52 6.42 0.51
C SER A 26 -4.90 5.49 -0.64
N ALA A 27 -4.14 4.41 -0.82
CA ALA A 27 -4.59 3.29 -1.63
C ALA A 27 -5.57 2.46 -0.80
N CYS A 28 -6.86 2.54 -1.12
CA CYS A 28 -7.92 1.93 -0.31
C CYS A 28 -8.89 1.05 -1.11
N SER A 29 -8.83 1.06 -2.44
CA SER A 29 -9.70 0.23 -3.26
C SER A 29 -9.40 -1.24 -3.09
N SER A 30 -10.48 -2.02 -2.93
CA SER A 30 -10.47 -3.47 -3.05
C SER A 30 -10.95 -3.87 -4.43
N ILE A 31 -10.53 -5.04 -4.91
CA ILE A 31 -10.93 -5.56 -6.22
C ILE A 31 -11.99 -6.63 -6.01
N TYR A 32 -13.04 -6.54 -6.79
CA TYR A 32 -14.16 -7.47 -6.80
C TYR A 32 -14.28 -8.09 -8.19
N ASP A 33 -14.68 -9.34 -8.24
CA ASP A 33 -15.02 -9.99 -9.50
C ASP A 33 -16.35 -9.50 -10.07
N LYS A 34 -16.71 -10.02 -11.26
CA LYS A 34 -17.98 -9.67 -11.93
C LYS A 34 -19.24 -10.11 -11.19
N THR A 35 -19.11 -10.98 -10.17
CA THR A 35 -20.21 -11.43 -9.32
C THR A 35 -20.35 -10.57 -8.06
N GLY A 36 -19.38 -9.69 -7.79
CA GLY A 36 -19.28 -8.86 -6.60
C GLY A 36 -18.57 -9.57 -5.45
N GLU A 37 -17.90 -10.69 -5.69
CA GLU A 37 -17.07 -11.36 -4.69
C GLU A 37 -15.72 -10.63 -4.54
N LEU A 38 -15.27 -10.47 -3.29
CA LEU A 38 -14.01 -9.82 -2.97
C LEU A 38 -12.83 -10.71 -3.38
N VAL A 39 -12.03 -10.24 -4.34
CA VAL A 39 -10.86 -10.92 -4.88
C VAL A 39 -9.57 -10.47 -4.23
N PHE A 40 -9.38 -9.16 -4.08
CA PHE A 40 -8.15 -8.60 -3.54
C PHE A 40 -8.43 -7.40 -2.63
N LYS A 41 -7.97 -7.46 -1.37
CA LYS A 41 -8.21 -6.40 -0.39
C LYS A 41 -7.27 -5.21 -0.59
N GLY A 42 -7.76 -3.98 -0.42
CA GLY A 42 -6.91 -2.78 -0.43
C GLY A 42 -5.79 -2.81 0.64
N SER A 43 -6.02 -3.48 1.77
CA SER A 43 -4.96 -3.68 2.78
C SER A 43 -3.84 -4.60 2.28
N TRP A 44 -4.16 -5.61 1.47
CA TRP A 44 -3.17 -6.49 0.85
C TRP A 44 -2.33 -5.73 -0.18
N MET A 45 -2.98 -4.84 -0.97
CA MET A 45 -2.29 -3.96 -1.91
C MET A 45 -1.21 -3.14 -1.20
N ARG A 46 -1.57 -2.50 -0.10
CA ARG A 46 -0.62 -1.70 0.69
C ARG A 46 0.49 -2.54 1.32
N LEU A 47 0.18 -3.77 1.75
CA LEU A 47 1.19 -4.71 2.22
C LEU A 47 2.17 -5.06 1.10
N CYS A 48 1.68 -5.41 -0.09
CA CYS A 48 2.52 -5.72 -1.25
C CYS A 48 3.42 -4.55 -1.64
N ARG A 49 2.86 -3.33 -1.80
CA ARG A 49 3.64 -2.11 -2.05
C ARG A 49 4.78 -1.96 -1.04
N ARG A 50 4.43 -2.06 0.24
CA ARG A 50 5.40 -1.86 1.31
C ARG A 50 6.48 -2.92 1.31
N THR A 51 6.09 -4.21 1.22
CA THR A 51 7.05 -5.32 1.29
C THR A 51 8.01 -5.28 0.12
N VAL A 52 7.52 -5.06 -1.11
CA VAL A 52 8.37 -4.95 -2.31
C VAL A 52 9.32 -3.76 -2.18
N ARG A 53 8.82 -2.57 -1.83
CA ARG A 53 9.67 -1.38 -1.68
C ARG A 53 10.72 -1.55 -0.58
N ASP A 54 10.30 -2.01 0.60
CA ASP A 54 11.19 -2.09 1.75
C ASP A 54 12.28 -3.17 1.51
N TYR A 55 11.95 -4.25 0.81
CA TYR A 55 12.89 -5.28 0.38
C TYR A 55 13.88 -4.74 -0.67
N LEU A 56 13.39 -4.09 -1.74
CA LEU A 56 14.25 -3.66 -2.85
C LEU A 56 15.11 -2.44 -2.52
N PHE A 57 14.63 -1.51 -1.70
CA PHE A 57 15.25 -0.19 -1.56
C PHE A 57 15.63 0.19 -0.14
N ARG A 58 15.18 -0.55 0.88
CA ARG A 58 15.43 -0.22 2.29
C ARG A 58 16.18 -1.29 3.06
N GLY A 59 16.53 -2.40 2.41
CA GLY A 59 17.25 -3.52 3.03
C GLY A 59 16.49 -4.18 4.18
N THR A 60 15.14 -4.12 4.14
CA THR A 60 14.28 -4.75 5.15
C THR A 60 13.77 -6.07 4.61
N GLU A 61 13.98 -7.15 5.33
CA GLU A 61 13.48 -8.46 4.93
C GLU A 61 11.94 -8.51 4.90
N ALA A 62 11.39 -9.30 3.99
CA ALA A 62 9.94 -9.45 3.85
C ALA A 62 9.27 -9.94 5.14
N SER A 63 9.94 -10.85 5.87
CA SER A 63 9.50 -11.36 7.17
C SER A 63 9.39 -10.26 8.23
N GLU A 64 10.32 -9.31 8.25
CA GLU A 64 10.29 -8.17 9.18
C GLU A 64 9.12 -7.23 8.85
N THR A 65 8.92 -6.92 7.56
CA THR A 65 7.79 -6.10 7.13
C THR A 65 6.46 -6.75 7.49
N LEU A 66 6.33 -8.06 7.28
CA LEU A 66 5.13 -8.82 7.60
C LEU A 66 4.85 -8.82 9.12
N ALA A 67 5.87 -9.08 9.94
CA ALA A 67 5.77 -9.04 11.40
C ALA A 67 5.34 -7.67 11.93
N MET A 68 5.83 -6.59 11.32
CA MET A 68 5.44 -5.22 11.69
C MET A 68 4.05 -4.82 11.20
N TRP A 69 3.49 -5.51 10.19
CA TRP A 69 2.27 -5.09 9.52
C TRP A 69 1.06 -4.94 10.47
N GLY A 70 0.93 -5.82 11.45
CA GLY A 70 -0.11 -5.73 12.46
C GLY A 70 -0.08 -4.44 13.27
N ASN A 71 1.11 -4.02 13.67
CA ASN A 71 1.31 -2.77 14.41
C ASN A 71 1.06 -1.54 13.52
N ILE A 72 1.41 -1.60 12.23
CA ILE A 72 1.14 -0.53 11.26
C ILE A 72 -0.37 -0.34 11.10
N CYS A 73 -1.12 -1.41 10.85
CA CYS A 73 -2.58 -1.38 10.73
C CYS A 73 -3.25 -0.90 12.03
N ARG A 74 -2.71 -1.29 13.19
CA ARG A 74 -3.20 -0.80 14.49
C ARG A 74 -2.95 0.70 14.64
N GLY A 75 -1.75 1.16 14.30
CA GLY A 75 -1.40 2.58 14.35
C GLY A 75 -2.29 3.43 13.45
N GLU A 76 -2.53 2.97 12.22
CA GLU A 76 -3.46 3.63 11.30
C GLU A 76 -4.87 3.74 11.89
N ARG A 77 -5.40 2.65 12.44
CA ARG A 77 -6.73 2.63 13.03
C ARG A 77 -6.87 3.56 14.22
N LEU A 78 -5.82 3.68 15.05
CA LEU A 78 -5.87 4.46 16.28
C LEU A 78 -5.52 5.94 16.07
N TYR A 79 -4.59 6.25 15.16
CA TYR A 79 -3.97 7.57 15.08
C TYR A 79 -4.15 8.28 13.74
N ILE A 80 -4.65 7.61 12.70
CA ILE A 80 -4.86 8.19 11.37
C ILE A 80 -6.34 8.17 10.99
N SER A 81 -6.95 6.99 11.04
CA SER A 81 -8.35 6.79 10.62
C SER A 81 -9.37 7.65 11.35
N PRO A 82 -9.23 7.95 12.66
CA PRO A 82 -10.17 8.83 13.36
C PRO A 82 -10.24 10.25 12.78
N PHE A 83 -9.20 10.72 12.11
CA PHE A 83 -9.12 12.07 11.56
C PHE A 83 -9.52 12.18 10.07
N LYS A 84 -9.80 11.06 9.39
CA LYS A 84 -10.19 11.05 7.96
C LYS A 84 -11.39 11.95 7.67
N HIS A 85 -12.34 12.03 8.58
CA HIS A 85 -13.55 12.86 8.44
C HIS A 85 -13.27 14.35 8.34
N LYS A 86 -12.06 14.81 8.67
CA LYS A 86 -11.63 16.21 8.57
C LYS A 86 -11.15 16.60 7.18
N ALA A 87 -10.90 15.62 6.31
CA ALA A 87 -10.44 15.88 4.95
C ALA A 87 -11.55 16.53 4.12
N ASP A 88 -11.19 17.61 3.43
CA ASP A 88 -12.06 18.25 2.44
C ASP A 88 -12.15 17.41 1.17
N LEU A 89 -11.11 16.63 0.88
CA LEU A 89 -11.06 15.68 -0.23
C LEU A 89 -10.36 14.39 0.19
N MET A 90 -10.96 13.25 -0.13
CA MET A 90 -10.35 11.94 -0.03
C MET A 90 -9.94 11.47 -1.44
N PHE A 91 -8.64 11.22 -1.62
CA PHE A 91 -8.08 10.75 -2.88
C PHE A 91 -7.62 9.29 -2.74
N ASP A 92 -8.21 8.41 -3.56
CA ASP A 92 -7.75 7.02 -3.66
C ASP A 92 -6.60 6.92 -4.66
N SER A 93 -5.43 6.53 -4.19
CA SER A 93 -4.23 6.35 -4.99
C SER A 93 -4.03 4.91 -5.49
N SER A 94 -5.08 4.09 -5.48
CA SER A 94 -5.06 2.75 -6.06
C SER A 94 -5.11 2.82 -7.59
N PHE A 95 -4.41 1.90 -8.25
CA PHE A 95 -4.47 1.74 -9.71
C PHE A 95 -5.12 0.41 -10.07
N ALA A 96 -5.95 0.39 -11.10
CA ALA A 96 -6.62 -0.81 -11.56
C ALA A 96 -5.65 -1.92 -12.03
N TYR A 97 -4.45 -1.54 -12.45
CA TYR A 97 -3.41 -2.44 -12.96
C TYR A 97 -2.30 -2.77 -11.94
N GLU A 98 -2.48 -2.37 -10.70
CA GLU A 98 -1.43 -2.45 -9.69
C GLU A 98 -1.13 -3.89 -9.27
N VAL A 99 -2.16 -4.72 -9.04
CA VAL A 99 -1.98 -6.13 -8.70
C VAL A 99 -1.23 -6.86 -9.80
N PRO A 100 -1.64 -6.77 -11.10
CA PRO A 100 -0.89 -7.33 -12.21
C PRO A 100 0.59 -6.93 -12.28
N VAL A 101 0.90 -5.66 -11.97
CA VAL A 101 2.27 -5.14 -12.04
C VAL A 101 3.14 -5.64 -10.88
N LEU A 102 2.55 -5.74 -9.69
CA LEU A 102 3.28 -6.16 -8.48
C LEU A 102 3.37 -7.68 -8.34
N ASN A 103 2.56 -8.45 -9.09
CA ASN A 103 2.39 -9.88 -8.91
C ASN A 103 3.71 -10.64 -8.79
N ASN A 104 4.53 -10.64 -9.84
CA ASN A 104 5.78 -11.40 -9.85
C ASN A 104 6.74 -10.97 -8.73
N MET A 105 6.93 -9.66 -8.55
CA MET A 105 7.83 -9.13 -7.52
C MET A 105 7.35 -9.47 -6.11
N ALA A 106 6.06 -9.33 -5.84
CA ALA A 106 5.49 -9.65 -4.54
C ALA A 106 5.53 -11.15 -4.27
N THR A 107 5.26 -11.98 -5.28
CA THR A 107 5.32 -13.44 -5.18
C THR A 107 6.74 -13.90 -4.85
N ASP A 108 7.75 -13.40 -5.56
CA ASP A 108 9.16 -13.72 -5.31
C ASP A 108 9.60 -13.31 -3.90
N VAL A 109 9.23 -12.10 -3.49
CA VAL A 109 9.58 -11.57 -2.17
C VAL A 109 8.88 -12.36 -1.06
N PHE A 110 7.61 -12.70 -1.24
CA PHE A 110 6.85 -13.49 -0.26
C PHE A 110 7.32 -14.94 -0.17
N ALA A 111 7.83 -15.53 -1.26
CA ALA A 111 8.43 -16.87 -1.25
C ALA A 111 9.66 -16.96 -0.34
N SER A 112 10.32 -15.84 -0.02
CA SER A 112 11.45 -15.81 0.90
C SER A 112 11.05 -15.80 2.39
N VAL A 113 9.77 -15.62 2.70
CA VAL A 113 9.28 -15.51 4.09
C VAL A 113 9.22 -16.88 4.74
N PRO A 114 9.91 -17.13 5.87
CA PRO A 114 9.87 -18.40 6.57
C PRO A 114 8.48 -18.71 7.14
N GLU A 115 8.08 -19.97 7.11
CA GLU A 115 6.93 -20.46 7.85
C GLU A 115 7.08 -20.13 9.35
N GLY A 116 5.97 -19.73 10.00
CA GLY A 116 5.99 -19.31 11.40
C GLY A 116 6.35 -17.85 11.64
N THR A 117 6.66 -17.08 10.61
CA THR A 117 6.71 -15.61 10.71
C THR A 117 5.36 -15.07 11.19
N ASP A 118 5.38 -14.07 12.06
CA ASP A 118 4.13 -13.43 12.51
C ASP A 118 3.32 -12.94 11.29
N ARG A 119 2.03 -13.28 11.28
CA ARG A 119 1.08 -13.02 10.18
C ARG A 119 1.36 -13.77 8.86
N TYR A 120 2.18 -14.80 8.88
CA TYR A 120 2.43 -15.66 7.71
C TYR A 120 1.12 -16.16 7.05
N GLU A 121 0.08 -16.39 7.85
CA GLU A 121 -1.26 -16.78 7.38
C GLU A 121 -1.88 -15.82 6.35
N GLU A 122 -1.50 -14.55 6.37
CA GLU A 122 -1.99 -13.61 5.35
C GLU A 122 -1.49 -13.95 3.94
N LEU A 123 -0.31 -14.56 3.83
CA LEU A 123 0.26 -14.96 2.54
C LEU A 123 -0.54 -16.09 1.90
N HIS A 124 -1.15 -16.98 2.70
CA HIS A 124 -2.02 -18.03 2.19
C HIS A 124 -3.28 -17.49 1.49
N HIS A 125 -3.65 -16.26 1.75
CA HIS A 125 -4.75 -15.58 1.06
C HIS A 125 -4.27 -14.71 -0.10
N ILE A 126 -3.13 -14.05 0.06
CA ILE A 126 -2.60 -13.11 -0.94
C ILE A 126 -2.04 -13.86 -2.16
N GLN A 127 -1.24 -14.91 -1.93
CA GLN A 127 -0.59 -15.65 -3.02
C GLN A 127 -1.59 -16.28 -4.00
N PRO A 128 -2.64 -17.02 -3.56
CA PRO A 128 -3.64 -17.53 -4.48
C PRO A 128 -4.46 -16.43 -5.18
N ALA A 129 -4.63 -15.27 -4.52
CA ALA A 129 -5.34 -14.16 -5.14
C ALA A 129 -4.58 -13.57 -6.33
N PHE A 130 -3.26 -13.62 -6.32
CA PHE A 130 -2.45 -13.19 -7.48
C PHE A 130 -2.68 -14.05 -8.72
N GLU A 131 -2.94 -15.35 -8.56
CA GLU A 131 -3.19 -16.28 -9.68
C GLU A 131 -4.43 -15.91 -10.52
N LEU A 132 -5.29 -15.05 -10.00
CA LEU A 132 -6.50 -14.56 -10.69
C LEU A 132 -6.20 -13.40 -11.66
N PHE A 133 -4.97 -12.92 -11.71
CA PHE A 133 -4.56 -11.78 -12.53
C PHE A 133 -3.50 -12.20 -13.55
N GLU A 134 -3.63 -11.67 -14.76
CA GLU A 134 -2.54 -11.74 -15.74
C GLU A 134 -1.46 -10.73 -15.37
N ASP A 135 -0.20 -11.12 -15.55
CA ASP A 135 0.94 -10.25 -15.26
C ASP A 135 1.04 -9.11 -16.26
N VAL A 136 1.35 -7.92 -15.74
CA VAL A 136 1.69 -6.77 -16.57
C VAL A 136 3.18 -6.46 -16.41
N PRO A 137 3.98 -6.58 -17.49
CA PRO A 137 5.40 -6.27 -17.44
C PRO A 137 5.66 -4.83 -16.96
N PRO A 138 6.56 -4.61 -16.00
CA PRO A 138 6.87 -3.27 -15.49
C PRO A 138 7.32 -2.28 -16.57
N GLU A 139 7.88 -2.77 -17.68
CA GLU A 139 8.32 -1.97 -18.83
C GLU A 139 7.19 -1.20 -19.51
N LEU A 140 5.96 -1.68 -19.36
CA LEU A 140 4.77 -1.02 -19.89
C LEU A 140 4.31 0.19 -19.06
N LEU A 141 4.85 0.34 -17.83
CA LEU A 141 4.54 1.49 -17.00
C LEU A 141 5.30 2.73 -17.44
N ALA A 142 4.60 3.86 -17.46
CA ALA A 142 5.24 5.17 -17.62
C ALA A 142 6.33 5.37 -16.55
N ASN A 143 7.40 6.07 -16.91
CA ASN A 143 8.53 6.29 -16.01
C ASN A 143 8.23 7.26 -14.86
N ASP A 144 7.11 8.00 -14.94
CA ASP A 144 6.60 8.90 -13.90
C ASP A 144 5.38 8.32 -13.16
N SER A 145 5.05 7.04 -13.38
CA SER A 145 4.01 6.35 -12.62
C SER A 145 4.36 6.29 -11.13
N LEU A 146 3.38 6.54 -10.26
CA LEU A 146 3.53 6.37 -8.81
C LEU A 146 4.01 4.97 -8.42
N LEU A 147 3.64 3.93 -9.18
CA LEU A 147 4.08 2.56 -8.88
C LEU A 147 5.59 2.38 -8.97
N ARG A 148 6.29 3.26 -9.69
CA ARG A 148 7.75 3.25 -9.77
C ARG A 148 8.44 3.48 -8.41
N GLU A 149 7.78 4.14 -7.47
CA GLU A 149 8.25 4.25 -6.09
C GLU A 149 8.47 2.87 -5.45
N PHE A 150 7.64 1.90 -5.81
CA PHE A 150 7.66 0.55 -5.20
C PHE A 150 8.52 -0.44 -5.97
N ILE A 151 8.60 -0.30 -7.28
CA ILE A 151 9.26 -1.27 -8.17
C ILE A 151 10.55 -0.76 -8.82
N GLY A 152 10.84 0.54 -8.70
CA GLY A 152 12.00 1.17 -9.30
C GLY A 152 11.87 1.52 -10.78
N GLY A 153 12.97 2.00 -11.37
CA GLY A 153 13.05 2.39 -12.79
C GLY A 153 12.24 3.64 -13.13
N GLY A 154 11.92 4.47 -12.14
CA GLY A 154 11.17 5.69 -12.31
C GLY A 154 12.03 6.92 -12.60
N LYS A 155 11.34 8.00 -13.00
CA LYS A 155 11.93 9.32 -13.24
C LYS A 155 12.41 9.99 -11.93
N TYR A 156 11.74 9.69 -10.83
CA TYR A 156 12.00 10.30 -9.53
C TYR A 156 12.92 9.42 -8.70
N THR A 157 13.82 10.07 -7.94
CA THR A 157 14.66 9.42 -6.92
C THR A 157 14.00 9.62 -5.55
N TYR A 158 13.86 8.54 -4.79
CA TYR A 158 13.21 8.54 -3.47
C TYR A 158 14.22 8.26 -2.36
#